data_2aea274c041f2a937490022074a79426
#
_entry.id   2aea274c041f2a937490022074a79426
#
_cell.length_a   1.000
_cell.length_b   1.000
_cell.length_c   1.000
_cell.angle_alpha   90.00
_cell.angle_beta   90.00
_cell.angle_gamma   90.00
#
_symmetry.space_group_name_H-M   'P 1'
#
loop_
_entity.id
_entity.type
_entity.pdbx_description
1 polymer ?
#
loop_
_entity_poly.entity_id
_entity_poly.type
_entity_poly.pdbx_seq_one_letter_code
_entity_poly.pdbx_strand_id
1 'polypeptide(L)'
;MASKVLLIGNVSDIDIISDEILQDEHTKIFSFDLDVHEKLVSKKITHNMADNLLNQEQRMNIFDKLIEFRSWHSNLPSNKIKYENVNLLKLFDSNEFLQSISSKIINSIIIHKIIETEKPSKVFVTTFFSSTIKSIPNNKNFTIHIFDNPFNEELMWDSIPIKFNFGKLNFNFNISKKKYLKLKNIIENSF
;
A
#
# COMPACT_ATOMS: atom_id res chain seq x y z
N MET A 1 11.27 -18.17 22.09
CA MET A 1 11.90 -17.83 20.79
C MET A 1 11.41 -16.45 20.37
N ALA A 2 12.26 -15.66 19.71
CA ALA A 2 11.88 -14.33 19.25
C ALA A 2 10.85 -14.45 18.10
N SER A 3 9.69 -13.81 18.23
CA SER A 3 8.63 -13.90 17.22
C SER A 3 9.01 -13.14 15.96
N LYS A 4 8.64 -13.67 14.80
CA LYS A 4 8.81 -13.04 13.51
C LYS A 4 7.42 -12.62 13.00
N VAL A 5 7.35 -11.52 12.27
CA VAL A 5 6.12 -11.04 11.64
C VAL A 5 6.36 -10.85 10.16
N LEU A 6 5.39 -11.29 9.34
CA LEU A 6 5.36 -11.08 7.90
C LEU A 6 4.10 -10.30 7.53
N LEU A 7 4.25 -9.17 6.84
CA LEU A 7 3.16 -8.32 6.37
C LEU A 7 3.04 -8.45 4.85
N ILE A 8 1.86 -8.84 4.36
CA ILE A 8 1.59 -9.06 2.93
C ILE A 8 0.46 -8.13 2.48
N GLY A 9 0.76 -7.22 1.56
CA GLY A 9 -0.16 -6.21 1.05
C GLY A 9 -0.75 -6.53 -0.31
N ASN A 10 -0.08 -7.34 -1.12
CA ASN A 10 -0.53 -7.69 -2.47
C ASN A 10 -0.36 -9.18 -2.76
N VAL A 11 -1.19 -9.71 -3.64
CA VAL A 11 -1.11 -11.11 -4.09
C VAL A 11 0.25 -11.43 -4.73
N SER A 12 0.81 -10.48 -5.50
CA SER A 12 2.12 -10.64 -6.13
C SER A 12 3.28 -10.75 -5.12
N ASP A 13 3.08 -10.27 -3.90
CA ASP A 13 4.08 -10.36 -2.83
C ASP A 13 4.30 -11.82 -2.40
N ILE A 14 3.25 -12.65 -2.46
CA ILE A 14 3.32 -14.07 -2.07
C ILE A 14 4.27 -14.86 -2.96
N ASP A 15 4.37 -14.47 -4.23
CA ASP A 15 5.17 -15.20 -5.22
C ASP A 15 6.68 -14.91 -5.10
N ILE A 16 7.07 -13.87 -4.38
CA ILE A 16 8.49 -13.52 -4.14
C ILE A 16 8.98 -13.91 -2.74
N ILE A 17 8.07 -14.29 -1.85
CA ILE A 17 8.42 -14.75 -0.50
C ILE A 17 8.71 -16.25 -0.56
N SER A 18 9.83 -16.66 0.02
CA SER A 18 10.20 -18.07 0.04
C SER A 18 9.22 -18.92 0.86
N ASP A 19 8.98 -20.14 0.42
CA ASP A 19 8.10 -21.08 1.12
C ASP A 19 8.60 -21.37 2.55
N GLU A 20 9.90 -21.31 2.80
CA GLU A 20 10.47 -21.45 4.14
C GLU A 20 9.94 -20.41 5.13
N ILE A 21 9.74 -19.17 4.69
CA ILE A 21 9.18 -18.10 5.53
C ILE A 21 7.68 -18.24 5.66
N LEU A 22 6.99 -18.61 4.57
CA LEU A 22 5.54 -18.77 4.55
C LEU A 22 5.07 -19.97 5.40
N GLN A 23 5.92 -20.98 5.60
CA GLN A 23 5.62 -22.20 6.38
C GLN A 23 6.31 -22.22 7.75
N ASP A 24 7.09 -21.18 8.11
CA ASP A 24 7.76 -21.08 9.40
C ASP A 24 6.73 -20.87 10.53
N GLU A 25 6.59 -21.86 11.40
CA GLU A 25 5.65 -21.84 12.55
C GLU A 25 5.95 -20.69 13.54
N HIS A 26 7.15 -20.10 13.50
CA HIS A 26 7.53 -18.96 14.32
C HIS A 26 7.27 -17.61 13.65
N THR A 27 6.75 -17.62 12.42
CA THR A 27 6.41 -16.43 11.66
C THR A 27 4.89 -16.21 11.67
N LYS A 28 4.42 -15.14 12.32
CA LYS A 28 3.03 -14.72 12.24
C LYS A 28 2.81 -13.90 10.97
N ILE A 29 1.89 -14.38 10.12
CA ILE A 29 1.58 -13.76 8.84
C ILE A 29 0.31 -12.91 8.98
N PHE A 30 0.33 -11.69 8.45
CA PHE A 30 -0.80 -10.78 8.38
C PHE A 30 -1.09 -10.40 6.94
N SER A 31 -2.32 -10.67 6.48
CA SER A 31 -2.82 -10.24 5.17
C SER A 31 -3.56 -8.91 5.30
N PHE A 32 -3.25 -7.95 4.43
CA PHE A 32 -3.86 -6.62 4.40
C PHE A 32 -4.90 -6.44 3.29
N ASP A 33 -5.11 -7.47 2.50
CA ASP A 33 -6.04 -7.47 1.38
C ASP A 33 -6.81 -8.79 1.32
N LEU A 34 -8.04 -8.75 0.80
CA LEU A 34 -8.90 -9.94 0.70
C LEU A 34 -8.33 -10.94 -0.30
N ASP A 35 -7.82 -10.49 -1.44
CA ASP A 35 -7.24 -11.36 -2.46
C ASP A 35 -5.99 -12.08 -1.92
N VAL A 36 -5.20 -11.39 -1.08
CA VAL A 36 -4.07 -11.99 -0.34
C VAL A 36 -4.57 -13.08 0.61
N HIS A 37 -5.64 -12.80 1.37
CA HIS A 37 -6.26 -13.77 2.26
C HIS A 37 -6.69 -15.02 1.49
N GLU A 38 -7.44 -14.87 0.40
CA GLU A 38 -7.91 -15.99 -0.43
C GLU A 38 -6.76 -16.83 -0.98
N LYS A 39 -5.70 -16.16 -1.46
CA LYS A 39 -4.50 -16.85 -1.96
C LYS A 39 -3.79 -17.65 -0.88
N LEU A 40 -3.64 -17.09 0.34
CA LEU A 40 -3.02 -17.81 1.47
C LEU A 40 -3.88 -18.98 1.94
N VAL A 41 -5.21 -18.83 1.98
CA VAL A 41 -6.15 -19.93 2.25
C VAL A 41 -6.00 -21.05 1.22
N SER A 42 -5.95 -20.72 -0.07
CA SER A 42 -5.79 -21.71 -1.15
C SER A 42 -4.47 -22.48 -1.04
N LYS A 43 -3.42 -21.85 -0.53
CA LYS A 43 -2.10 -22.46 -0.24
C LYS A 43 -2.05 -23.16 1.12
N LYS A 44 -3.14 -23.15 1.91
CA LYS A 44 -3.21 -23.71 3.28
C LYS A 44 -2.20 -23.09 4.24
N ILE A 45 -1.90 -21.82 4.07
CA ILE A 45 -0.98 -21.07 4.93
C ILE A 45 -1.76 -20.41 6.06
N THR A 46 -1.38 -20.70 7.30
CA THR A 46 -1.98 -20.08 8.49
C THR A 46 -1.61 -18.59 8.56
N HIS A 47 -2.60 -17.72 8.67
CA HIS A 47 -2.40 -16.28 8.75
C HIS A 47 -3.56 -15.59 9.45
N ASN A 48 -3.40 -14.31 9.75
CA ASN A 48 -4.42 -13.44 10.33
C ASN A 48 -4.77 -12.33 9.34
N MET A 49 -6.04 -11.97 9.23
CA MET A 49 -6.43 -10.76 8.53
C MET A 49 -6.09 -9.54 9.40
N ALA A 50 -5.28 -8.64 8.87
CA ALA A 50 -4.83 -7.44 9.56
C ALA A 50 -6.00 -6.55 10.00
N ASP A 51 -7.03 -6.50 9.21
CA ASP A 51 -8.27 -5.78 9.46
C ASP A 51 -8.97 -6.20 10.76
N ASN A 52 -8.86 -7.45 11.18
CA ASN A 52 -9.48 -7.96 12.41
C ASN A 52 -8.85 -7.39 13.69
N LEU A 53 -7.70 -6.73 13.56
CA LEU A 53 -7.05 -6.08 14.69
C LEU A 53 -7.75 -4.79 15.14
N LEU A 54 -8.56 -4.19 14.28
CA LEU A 54 -9.34 -3.00 14.61
C LEU A 54 -10.79 -3.41 14.96
N ASN A 55 -11.24 -3.04 16.14
CA ASN A 55 -12.66 -3.16 16.48
C ASN A 55 -13.49 -2.06 15.79
N GLN A 56 -14.81 -2.18 15.84
CA GLN A 56 -15.73 -1.25 15.18
C GLN A 56 -15.56 0.20 15.65
N GLU A 57 -15.41 0.41 16.96
CA GLU A 57 -15.22 1.74 17.53
C GLU A 57 -13.92 2.39 17.02
N GLN A 58 -12.83 1.64 16.99
CA GLN A 58 -11.55 2.11 16.46
C GLN A 58 -11.64 2.49 14.97
N ARG A 59 -12.36 1.67 14.18
CA ARG A 59 -12.61 1.97 12.76
C ARG A 59 -13.41 3.26 12.58
N MET A 60 -14.47 3.44 13.35
CA MET A 60 -15.29 4.66 13.31
C MET A 60 -14.47 5.89 13.68
N ASN A 61 -13.69 5.82 14.76
CA ASN A 61 -12.84 6.93 15.19
C ASN A 61 -11.79 7.31 14.11
N ILE A 62 -11.18 6.31 13.45
CA ILE A 62 -10.25 6.57 12.35
C ILE A 62 -10.98 7.25 11.19
N PHE A 63 -12.17 6.75 10.83
CA PHE A 63 -12.96 7.30 9.75
C PHE A 63 -13.38 8.76 10.02
N ASP A 64 -13.84 9.07 11.22
CA ASP A 64 -14.20 10.43 11.62
C ASP A 64 -13.00 11.39 11.49
N LYS A 65 -11.82 10.97 11.96
CA LYS A 65 -10.60 11.77 11.81
C LYS A 65 -10.17 11.95 10.35
N LEU A 66 -10.39 10.95 9.50
CA LEU A 66 -10.12 11.08 8.06
C LEU A 66 -11.07 12.07 7.40
N ILE A 67 -12.36 12.09 7.81
CA ILE A 67 -13.32 13.08 7.33
C ILE A 67 -12.92 14.50 7.77
N GLU A 68 -12.54 14.68 9.02
CA GLU A 68 -12.01 15.96 9.51
C GLU A 68 -10.78 16.40 8.71
N PHE A 69 -9.89 15.48 8.44
CA PHE A 69 -8.67 15.73 7.65
C PHE A 69 -8.97 16.12 6.20
N ARG A 70 -10.12 15.76 5.65
CA ARG A 70 -10.54 16.14 4.28
C ARG A 70 -10.46 17.64 4.04
N SER A 71 -10.73 18.45 5.07
CA SER A 71 -10.73 19.92 4.99
C SER A 71 -9.42 20.58 5.46
N TRP A 72 -8.33 19.80 5.60
CA TRP A 72 -7.04 20.27 6.12
C TRP A 72 -6.53 21.54 5.41
N HIS A 73 -6.79 21.64 4.10
CA HIS A 73 -6.35 22.74 3.25
C HIS A 73 -7.18 24.03 3.43
N SER A 74 -8.37 23.95 4.02
CA SER A 74 -9.28 25.09 4.21
C SER A 74 -8.68 26.18 5.10
N ASN A 75 -7.79 25.79 6.02
CA ASN A 75 -7.10 26.68 6.94
C ASN A 75 -5.79 27.26 6.37
N LEU A 76 -5.39 26.84 5.17
CA LEU A 76 -4.19 27.38 4.53
C LEU A 76 -4.45 28.75 3.93
N PRO A 77 -3.52 29.72 4.10
CA PRO A 77 -3.66 31.05 3.50
C PRO A 77 -3.78 30.96 1.98
N SER A 78 -4.94 31.30 1.44
CA SER A 78 -5.28 31.18 0.01
C SER A 78 -4.37 31.99 -0.92
N ASN A 79 -3.62 32.98 -0.38
CA ASN A 79 -2.71 33.83 -1.14
C ASN A 79 -1.34 33.17 -1.41
N LYS A 80 -0.98 32.09 -0.71
CA LYS A 80 0.32 31.42 -0.86
C LYS A 80 0.37 30.37 -1.97
N ILE A 81 -0.79 29.91 -2.45
CA ILE A 81 -0.87 28.82 -3.45
C ILE A 81 -1.72 29.29 -4.62
N LYS A 82 -1.24 30.35 -5.29
CA LYS A 82 -1.87 30.89 -6.50
C LYS A 82 -0.93 30.73 -7.68
N TYR A 83 -1.50 30.33 -8.80
CA TYR A 83 -0.87 30.37 -10.10
C TYR A 83 -1.77 31.20 -11.03
N GLU A 84 -1.24 32.26 -11.65
CA GLU A 84 -1.98 33.18 -12.53
C GLU A 84 -3.35 33.63 -11.94
N ASN A 85 -3.36 34.02 -10.66
CA ASN A 85 -4.55 34.40 -9.90
C ASN A 85 -5.55 33.27 -9.60
N VAL A 86 -5.31 32.03 -10.03
CA VAL A 86 -6.10 30.86 -9.66
C VAL A 86 -5.59 30.27 -8.35
N ASN A 87 -6.49 30.09 -7.39
CA ASN A 87 -6.16 29.35 -6.16
C ASN A 87 -6.12 27.85 -6.46
N LEU A 88 -4.91 27.25 -6.49
CA LEU A 88 -4.72 25.83 -6.82
C LEU A 88 -5.40 24.91 -5.83
N LEU A 89 -5.61 25.33 -4.57
CA LEU A 89 -6.35 24.52 -3.58
C LEU A 89 -7.84 24.36 -3.94
N LYS A 90 -8.40 25.26 -4.76
CA LYS A 90 -9.78 25.09 -5.25
C LYS A 90 -9.90 24.04 -6.35
N LEU A 91 -8.79 23.68 -6.99
CA LEU A 91 -8.72 22.63 -8.00
C LEU A 91 -8.40 21.25 -7.36
N PHE A 92 -8.10 21.25 -6.07
CA PHE A 92 -7.71 20.06 -5.36
C PHE A 92 -8.93 19.17 -5.08
N ASP A 93 -8.94 17.96 -5.63
CA ASP A 93 -9.96 16.97 -5.30
C ASP A 93 -9.65 16.34 -3.94
N SER A 94 -10.32 16.85 -2.91
CA SER A 94 -10.16 16.38 -1.55
C SER A 94 -10.68 14.95 -1.35
N ASN A 95 -11.58 14.45 -2.19
CA ASN A 95 -12.08 13.08 -2.10
C ASN A 95 -11.05 12.10 -2.66
N GLU A 96 -10.50 12.39 -3.84
CA GLU A 96 -9.46 11.57 -4.45
C GLU A 96 -8.22 11.50 -3.55
N PHE A 97 -7.82 12.65 -3.00
CA PHE A 97 -6.74 12.70 -2.02
C PHE A 97 -7.04 11.84 -0.78
N LEU A 98 -8.23 11.96 -0.20
CA LEU A 98 -8.62 11.18 0.96
C LEU A 98 -8.61 9.67 0.65
N GLN A 99 -9.12 9.26 -0.51
CA GLN A 99 -9.06 7.86 -0.95
C GLN A 99 -7.62 7.36 -1.06
N SER A 100 -6.72 8.17 -1.62
CA SER A 100 -5.32 7.78 -1.82
C SER A 100 -4.52 7.61 -0.53
N ILE A 101 -4.86 8.38 0.53
CA ILE A 101 -4.12 8.35 1.80
C ILE A 101 -4.78 7.49 2.88
N SER A 102 -6.11 7.28 2.83
CA SER A 102 -6.85 6.58 3.90
C SER A 102 -6.34 5.16 4.12
N SER A 103 -6.13 4.39 3.07
CA SER A 103 -5.58 3.04 3.18
C SER A 103 -4.17 3.04 3.79
N LYS A 104 -3.33 4.01 3.43
CA LYS A 104 -1.97 4.14 4.00
C LYS A 104 -2.02 4.46 5.48
N ILE A 105 -2.93 5.35 5.90
CA ILE A 105 -3.12 5.70 7.31
C ILE A 105 -3.64 4.50 8.11
N ILE A 106 -4.67 3.82 7.61
CA ILE A 106 -5.23 2.63 8.26
C ILE A 106 -4.17 1.54 8.38
N ASN A 107 -3.46 1.24 7.29
CA ASN A 107 -2.38 0.26 7.30
C ASN A 107 -1.27 0.63 8.29
N SER A 108 -0.91 1.92 8.37
CA SER A 108 0.08 2.40 9.34
C SER A 108 -0.35 2.15 10.79
N ILE A 109 -1.61 2.43 11.12
CA ILE A 109 -2.19 2.19 12.45
C ILE A 109 -2.18 0.69 12.77
N ILE A 110 -2.60 -0.15 11.82
CA ILE A 110 -2.63 -1.60 12.00
C ILE A 110 -1.22 -2.15 12.20
N ILE A 111 -0.26 -1.75 11.36
CA ILE A 111 1.15 -2.18 11.46
C ILE A 111 1.72 -1.79 12.82
N HIS A 112 1.44 -0.57 13.29
CA HIS A 112 1.89 -0.12 14.61
C HIS A 112 1.33 -1.03 15.71
N LYS A 113 0.03 -1.34 15.63
CA LYS A 113 -0.63 -2.24 16.58
C LYS A 113 -0.07 -3.67 16.55
N ILE A 114 0.22 -4.21 15.36
CA ILE A 114 0.89 -5.52 15.20
C ILE A 114 2.23 -5.52 15.92
N ILE A 115 3.07 -4.51 15.67
CA ILE A 115 4.39 -4.43 16.28
C ILE A 115 4.34 -4.29 17.79
N GLU A 116 3.38 -3.52 18.31
CA GLU A 116 3.20 -3.36 19.76
C GLU A 116 2.70 -4.64 20.45
N THR A 117 1.80 -5.37 19.79
CA THR A 117 1.20 -6.59 20.34
C THR A 117 2.15 -7.77 20.23
N GLU A 118 2.75 -7.98 19.06
CA GLU A 118 3.58 -9.15 18.78
C GLU A 118 5.03 -9.00 19.26
N LYS A 119 5.51 -7.77 19.43
CA LYS A 119 6.89 -7.44 19.84
C LYS A 119 7.92 -8.27 19.08
N PRO A 120 7.87 -8.25 17.74
CA PRO A 120 8.72 -9.13 16.94
C PRO A 120 10.19 -8.76 17.07
N SER A 121 11.07 -9.74 16.90
CA SER A 121 12.51 -9.52 16.73
C SER A 121 12.87 -9.24 15.27
N LYS A 122 12.03 -9.71 14.33
CA LYS A 122 12.22 -9.53 12.90
C LYS A 122 10.88 -9.27 12.21
N VAL A 123 10.84 -8.27 11.35
CA VAL A 123 9.67 -7.93 10.52
C VAL A 123 10.06 -8.08 9.06
N PHE A 124 9.31 -8.93 8.37
CA PHE A 124 9.40 -9.11 6.93
C PHE A 124 8.30 -8.28 6.27
N VAL A 125 8.66 -7.49 5.29
CA VAL A 125 7.74 -6.66 4.50
C VAL A 125 8.14 -6.69 3.04
N THR A 126 7.19 -6.35 2.17
CA THR A 126 7.49 -6.05 0.77
C THR A 126 7.71 -4.54 0.58
N THR A 127 8.12 -4.14 -0.61
CA THR A 127 8.30 -2.73 -0.97
C THR A 127 7.06 -1.89 -0.66
N PHE A 128 5.87 -2.50 -0.78
CA PHE A 128 4.58 -1.85 -0.47
C PHE A 128 4.52 -1.23 0.93
N PHE A 129 5.02 -1.93 1.96
CA PHE A 129 5.03 -1.43 3.34
C PHE A 129 6.36 -0.81 3.77
N SER A 130 7.37 -0.75 2.90
CA SER A 130 8.71 -0.33 3.26
C SER A 130 8.79 1.09 3.83
N SER A 131 8.04 2.03 3.24
CA SER A 131 7.97 3.42 3.73
C SER A 131 7.24 3.50 5.08
N THR A 132 6.14 2.77 5.22
CA THR A 132 5.34 2.76 6.46
C THR A 132 6.14 2.19 7.63
N ILE A 133 6.81 1.05 7.44
CA ILE A 133 7.58 0.42 8.52
C ILE A 133 8.80 1.26 8.93
N LYS A 134 9.43 1.94 7.98
CA LYS A 134 10.56 2.85 8.25
C LYS A 134 10.16 4.11 9.00
N SER A 135 8.89 4.56 8.88
CA SER A 135 8.38 5.72 9.59
C SER A 135 8.05 5.46 11.07
N ILE A 136 8.01 4.18 11.48
CA ILE A 136 7.78 3.82 12.87
C ILE A 136 9.02 4.21 13.70
N PRO A 137 8.86 4.95 14.81
CA PRO A 137 9.99 5.42 15.61
C PRO A 137 10.94 4.29 16.03
N ASN A 138 12.23 4.52 15.88
CA ASN A 138 13.32 3.54 16.05
C ASN A 138 13.53 3.00 17.49
N ASN A 139 12.62 3.24 18.42
CA ASN A 139 12.70 2.72 19.79
C ASN A 139 12.38 1.21 19.89
N LYS A 140 12.32 0.50 18.75
CA LYS A 140 11.91 -0.89 18.70
C LYS A 140 13.09 -1.79 18.30
N ASN A 141 13.36 -2.76 19.14
CA ASN A 141 14.45 -3.74 19.00
C ASN A 141 14.10 -4.83 17.97
N PHE A 142 13.76 -4.48 16.73
CA PHE A 142 13.54 -5.46 15.67
C PHE A 142 14.33 -5.11 14.40
N THR A 143 14.66 -6.13 13.63
CA THR A 143 15.27 -5.98 12.30
C THR A 143 14.20 -6.01 11.22
N ILE A 144 14.38 -5.19 10.18
CA ILE A 144 13.46 -5.14 9.02
C ILE A 144 14.13 -5.85 7.85
N HIS A 145 13.42 -6.78 7.25
CA HIS A 145 13.80 -7.41 5.99
C HIS A 145 12.78 -7.03 4.91
N ILE A 146 13.24 -6.38 3.85
CA ILE A 146 12.38 -5.92 2.75
C ILE A 146 12.58 -6.86 1.57
N PHE A 147 11.49 -7.48 1.10
CA PHE A 147 11.48 -8.17 -0.18
C PHE A 147 11.22 -7.15 -1.28
N ASP A 148 12.13 -7.06 -2.21
CA ASP A 148 11.98 -6.17 -3.36
C ASP A 148 10.99 -6.77 -4.34
N ASN A 149 9.86 -6.08 -4.54
CA ASN A 149 8.85 -6.45 -5.53
C ASN A 149 8.80 -5.37 -6.61
N PRO A 150 9.46 -5.56 -7.74
CA PRO A 150 9.50 -4.58 -8.82
C PRO A 150 8.13 -4.33 -9.46
N PHE A 151 7.12 -5.16 -9.14
CA PHE A 151 5.76 -5.01 -9.65
C PHE A 151 4.82 -4.28 -8.70
N ASN A 152 5.32 -3.83 -7.55
CA ASN A 152 4.53 -3.21 -6.49
C ASN A 152 4.49 -1.68 -6.62
N GLU A 153 4.25 -1.15 -7.81
CA GLU A 153 3.88 0.25 -7.94
C GLU A 153 2.40 0.43 -7.60
N GLU A 154 2.10 1.53 -6.90
CA GLU A 154 0.76 1.95 -6.46
C GLU A 154 -0.15 2.35 -7.63
N LEU A 155 -0.24 1.53 -8.66
CA LEU A 155 -1.15 1.80 -9.74
C LEU A 155 -2.54 1.32 -9.34
N MET A 156 -3.47 2.27 -9.19
CA MET A 156 -4.86 2.04 -8.79
C MET A 156 -5.71 1.35 -9.88
N TRP A 157 -5.09 0.83 -10.95
CA TRP A 157 -5.80 0.25 -12.08
C TRP A 157 -5.12 -1.00 -12.64
N ASP A 158 -5.91 -1.98 -13.03
CA ASP A 158 -5.42 -3.25 -13.56
C ASP A 158 -5.06 -3.19 -15.05
N SER A 159 -5.61 -2.25 -15.78
CA SER A 159 -5.32 -2.03 -17.20
C SER A 159 -5.45 -0.56 -17.59
N ILE A 160 -4.58 -0.12 -18.51
CA ILE A 160 -4.64 1.21 -19.12
C ILE A 160 -5.26 1.09 -20.51
N PRO A 161 -6.34 1.82 -20.81
CA PRO A 161 -6.81 1.99 -22.18
C PRO A 161 -5.86 2.97 -22.91
N ILE A 162 -5.15 2.47 -23.92
CA ILE A 162 -4.31 3.31 -24.77
C ILE A 162 -5.06 3.53 -26.08
N LYS A 163 -5.24 4.80 -26.43
CA LYS A 163 -5.86 5.22 -27.68
C LYS A 163 -4.81 5.92 -28.55
N PHE A 164 -4.53 5.35 -29.70
CA PHE A 164 -3.69 5.99 -30.71
C PHE A 164 -4.56 6.41 -31.89
N ASN A 165 -4.48 7.70 -32.23
CA ASN A 165 -5.11 8.25 -33.43
C ASN A 165 -4.00 8.59 -34.44
N PHE A 166 -3.91 7.81 -35.49
CA PHE A 166 -3.00 8.08 -36.62
C PHE A 166 -3.81 8.39 -37.87
N GLY A 167 -4.09 9.66 -38.09
CA GLY A 167 -4.91 10.11 -39.23
C GLY A 167 -6.32 9.49 -39.19
N LYS A 168 -6.63 8.59 -40.16
CA LYS A 168 -7.91 7.88 -40.25
C LYS A 168 -7.95 6.55 -39.46
N LEU A 169 -6.83 6.14 -38.87
CA LEU A 169 -6.72 4.87 -38.14
C LEU A 169 -6.77 5.13 -36.62
N ASN A 170 -7.78 4.54 -35.97
CA ASN A 170 -7.92 4.60 -34.52
C ASN A 170 -7.63 3.22 -33.95
N PHE A 171 -6.60 3.12 -33.12
CA PHE A 171 -6.26 1.90 -32.41
C PHE A 171 -6.62 2.07 -30.92
N ASN A 172 -7.46 1.17 -30.41
CA ASN A 172 -7.79 1.10 -28.99
C ASN A 172 -7.30 -0.26 -28.47
N PHE A 173 -6.42 -0.27 -27.49
CA PHE A 173 -6.00 -1.50 -26.81
C PHE A 173 -5.77 -1.25 -25.33
N ASN A 174 -6.01 -2.27 -24.52
CA ASN A 174 -5.76 -2.23 -23.10
C ASN A 174 -4.42 -2.88 -22.80
N ILE A 175 -3.54 -2.15 -22.12
CA ILE A 175 -2.29 -2.72 -21.57
C ILE A 175 -2.55 -3.09 -20.12
N SER A 176 -2.33 -4.36 -19.76
CA SER A 176 -2.36 -4.76 -18.35
C SER A 176 -1.24 -4.07 -17.57
N LYS A 177 -1.49 -3.80 -16.28
CA LYS A 177 -0.51 -3.23 -15.34
C LYS A 177 0.87 -3.89 -15.47
N LYS A 178 0.92 -5.23 -15.50
CA LYS A 178 2.15 -6.02 -15.64
C LYS A 178 2.93 -5.71 -16.94
N LYS A 179 2.23 -5.56 -18.05
CA LYS A 179 2.88 -5.22 -19.34
C LYS A 179 3.38 -3.78 -19.34
N TYR A 180 2.60 -2.86 -18.79
CA TYR A 180 3.01 -1.45 -18.68
C TYR A 180 4.29 -1.31 -17.84
N LEU A 181 4.34 -1.93 -16.66
CA LEU A 181 5.51 -1.87 -15.78
C LEU A 181 6.78 -2.46 -16.45
N LYS A 182 6.62 -3.57 -17.20
CA LYS A 182 7.74 -4.11 -17.97
C LYS A 182 8.25 -3.13 -19.03
N LEU A 183 7.34 -2.47 -19.77
CA LEU A 183 7.71 -1.46 -20.76
C LEU A 183 8.39 -0.25 -20.11
N LYS A 184 7.84 0.25 -18.98
CA LYS A 184 8.43 1.35 -18.22
C LYS A 184 9.87 1.01 -17.80
N ASN A 185 10.08 -0.14 -17.17
CA ASN A 185 11.42 -0.58 -16.74
C ASN A 185 12.41 -0.71 -17.90
N ILE A 186 11.96 -1.18 -19.07
CA ILE A 186 12.81 -1.25 -20.27
C ILE A 186 13.23 0.16 -20.71
N ILE A 187 12.29 1.09 -20.73
CA ILE A 187 12.56 2.48 -21.12
C ILE A 187 13.50 3.16 -20.12
N GLU A 188 13.23 3.04 -18.81
CA GLU A 188 14.04 3.66 -17.76
C GLU A 188 15.47 3.12 -17.69
N ASN A 189 15.67 1.85 -18.02
CA ASN A 189 17.01 1.22 -18.07
C ASN A 189 17.74 1.42 -19.41
N SER A 190 17.10 2.07 -20.39
CA SER A 190 17.68 2.30 -21.72
C SER A 190 18.22 3.71 -21.91
N PHE A 191 18.09 4.56 -20.90
CA PHE A 191 18.62 5.93 -20.80
C PHE A 191 19.51 6.10 -19.58
#